data_60f6b3bcfa2ad92d2c7b055e377d095c
#
_entry.id   60f6b3bcfa2ad92d2c7b055e377d095c
#
_cell.length_a   1.000
_cell.length_b   1.000
_cell.length_c   1.000
_cell.angle_alpha   90.00
_cell.angle_beta   90.00
_cell.angle_gamma   90.00
#
_symmetry.space_group_name_H-M   'P 1'
#
loop_
_entity.id
_entity.type
_entity.pdbx_description
1 polymer ?
#
loop_
_entity_poly.entity_id
_entity_poly.type
_entity_poly.pdbx_seq_one_letter_code
_entity_poly.pdbx_strand_id
1 'polypeptide(L)'
;MKLLLQQQPVAKDLRQISSALKMITDMKRIGNQVENIVELATNLDSTYSENYLSIGRMAESTIRMVKLSIQAFVNKDLEMAKEAKLYDDIIDEFFGLIKNDLISIIHQNPDSGEYAIDVLMIAKYFERIGDHATNIAEWVEFSITGMHGE
;
A
#
# COMPACT_ATOMS: atom_id res chain seq x y z
N MET A 1 39.58 -10.83 -16.60
CA MET A 1 39.44 -10.17 -15.28
C MET A 1 38.91 -8.76 -15.36
N LYS A 2 39.48 -7.89 -16.21
CA LYS A 2 38.94 -6.51 -16.38
C LYS A 2 37.50 -6.45 -16.86
N LEU A 3 37.08 -7.35 -17.77
CA LEU A 3 35.71 -7.39 -18.28
C LEU A 3 34.68 -7.73 -17.19
N LEU A 4 34.99 -8.67 -16.29
CA LEU A 4 34.11 -9.05 -15.20
C LEU A 4 33.97 -7.92 -14.18
N LEU A 5 35.05 -7.21 -13.86
CA LEU A 5 35.04 -6.09 -12.95
C LEU A 5 34.26 -4.89 -13.51
N GLN A 6 34.24 -4.70 -14.84
CA GLN A 6 33.49 -3.65 -15.52
C GLN A 6 32.01 -4.01 -15.68
N GLN A 7 31.64 -5.29 -15.80
CA GLN A 7 30.25 -5.74 -15.96
C GLN A 7 29.44 -5.63 -14.68
N GLN A 8 30.03 -5.85 -13.50
CA GLN A 8 29.32 -5.79 -12.22
C GLN A 8 28.71 -4.41 -11.92
N PRO A 9 29.45 -3.29 -12.07
CA PRO A 9 28.85 -1.96 -11.89
C PRO A 9 27.73 -1.66 -12.88
N VAL A 10 27.85 -2.08 -14.13
CA VAL A 10 26.83 -1.90 -15.16
C VAL A 10 25.57 -2.69 -14.81
N ALA A 11 25.70 -3.95 -14.38
CA ALA A 11 24.58 -4.76 -13.96
C ALA A 11 23.84 -4.16 -12.75
N LYS A 12 24.59 -3.62 -11.78
CA LYS A 12 24.02 -2.93 -10.62
C LYS A 12 23.25 -1.68 -11.02
N ASP A 13 23.82 -0.86 -11.91
CA ASP A 13 23.16 0.36 -12.41
C ASP A 13 21.89 0.02 -13.16
N LEU A 14 21.88 -1.02 -14.00
CA LEU A 14 20.72 -1.49 -14.72
C LEU A 14 19.62 -1.98 -13.75
N ARG A 15 20.00 -2.69 -12.68
CA ARG A 15 19.03 -3.11 -11.64
C ARG A 15 18.39 -1.91 -10.97
N GLN A 16 19.17 -0.90 -10.62
CA GLN A 16 18.66 0.31 -9.96
C GLN A 16 17.71 1.07 -10.87
N ILE A 17 18.04 1.23 -12.14
CA ILE A 17 17.21 1.91 -13.13
C ILE A 17 15.90 1.12 -13.34
N SER A 18 16.00 -0.19 -13.54
CA SER A 18 14.85 -1.07 -13.74
C SER A 18 13.91 -1.04 -12.53
N SER A 19 14.46 -1.12 -11.32
CA SER A 19 13.69 -1.04 -10.07
C SER A 19 13.00 0.30 -9.93
N ALA A 20 13.68 1.40 -10.21
CA ALA A 20 13.12 2.75 -10.16
C ALA A 20 11.94 2.91 -11.12
N LEU A 21 12.04 2.38 -12.34
CA LEU A 21 10.95 2.41 -13.33
C LEU A 21 9.72 1.62 -12.85
N LYS A 22 9.93 0.45 -12.24
CA LYS A 22 8.85 -0.36 -11.66
C LYS A 22 8.19 0.36 -10.49
N MET A 23 8.98 0.98 -9.64
CA MET A 23 8.48 1.77 -8.50
C MET A 23 7.61 2.94 -8.97
N ILE A 24 8.02 3.66 -10.02
CA ILE A 24 7.23 4.75 -10.59
C ILE A 24 5.86 4.25 -11.04
N THR A 25 5.80 3.08 -11.66
CA THR A 25 4.54 2.46 -12.07
C THR A 25 3.65 2.17 -10.86
N ASP A 26 4.20 1.59 -9.79
CA ASP A 26 3.44 1.34 -8.58
C ASP A 26 3.00 2.63 -7.89
N MET A 27 3.82 3.67 -7.88
CA MET A 27 3.46 4.99 -7.34
C MET A 27 2.29 5.62 -8.11
N LYS A 28 2.27 5.50 -9.43
CA LYS A 28 1.13 5.95 -10.26
C LYS A 28 -0.15 5.21 -9.89
N ARG A 29 -0.06 3.90 -9.70
CA ARG A 29 -1.21 3.07 -9.29
C ARG A 29 -1.71 3.46 -7.89
N ILE A 30 -0.80 3.76 -6.97
CA ILE A 30 -1.17 4.30 -5.66
C ILE A 30 -1.96 5.60 -5.82
N GLY A 31 -1.49 6.51 -6.66
CA GLY A 31 -2.19 7.76 -6.96
C GLY A 31 -3.61 7.53 -7.50
N ASN A 32 -3.78 6.57 -8.39
CA ASN A 32 -5.10 6.19 -8.91
C ASN A 32 -6.04 5.70 -7.81
N GLN A 33 -5.54 4.89 -6.88
CA GLN A 33 -6.34 4.41 -5.74
C GLN A 33 -6.73 5.56 -4.80
N VAL A 34 -5.83 6.52 -4.57
CA VAL A 34 -6.12 7.71 -3.78
C VAL A 34 -7.25 8.52 -4.39
N GLU A 35 -7.24 8.72 -5.72
CA GLU A 35 -8.33 9.40 -6.42
C GLU A 35 -9.67 8.69 -6.20
N ASN A 36 -9.70 7.36 -6.30
CA ASN A 36 -10.90 6.56 -6.05
C ASN A 36 -11.41 6.72 -4.62
N ILE A 37 -10.50 6.74 -3.64
CA ILE A 37 -10.86 6.94 -2.22
C ILE A 37 -11.47 8.33 -2.01
N VAL A 38 -10.86 9.37 -2.56
CA VAL A 38 -11.35 10.74 -2.43
C VAL A 38 -12.74 10.89 -3.04
N GLU A 39 -12.97 10.32 -4.21
CA GLU A 39 -14.27 10.34 -4.88
C GLU A 39 -15.36 9.70 -4.00
N LEU A 40 -15.13 8.51 -3.48
CA LEU A 40 -16.07 7.83 -2.60
C LEU A 40 -16.25 8.56 -1.27
N ALA A 41 -15.18 9.03 -0.65
CA ALA A 41 -15.23 9.71 0.63
C ALA A 41 -16.02 11.03 0.55
N THR A 42 -15.91 11.74 -0.56
CA THR A 42 -16.64 13.00 -0.80
C THR A 42 -18.15 12.77 -0.85
N ASN A 43 -18.59 11.59 -1.30
CA ASN A 43 -19.99 11.24 -1.47
C ASN A 43 -20.57 10.43 -0.30
N LEU A 44 -19.77 10.18 0.75
CA LEU A 44 -20.26 9.43 1.92
C LEU A 44 -21.32 10.21 2.69
N ASP A 45 -22.34 9.48 3.16
CA ASP A 45 -23.38 10.02 4.00
C ASP A 45 -22.82 10.33 5.40
N SER A 46 -22.80 11.61 5.77
CA SER A 46 -22.27 12.09 7.06
C SER A 46 -23.08 11.62 8.27
N THR A 47 -24.30 11.11 8.07
CA THR A 47 -25.13 10.56 9.13
C THR A 47 -24.47 9.42 9.88
N TYR A 48 -23.59 8.66 9.21
CA TYR A 48 -22.93 7.48 9.76
C TYR A 48 -21.47 7.76 10.20
N SER A 49 -21.08 9.01 10.34
CA SER A 49 -19.67 9.42 10.54
C SER A 49 -19.00 8.90 11.82
N GLU A 50 -19.76 8.44 12.81
CA GLU A 50 -19.22 7.98 14.10
C GLU A 50 -18.46 6.65 14.01
N ASN A 51 -18.53 5.93 12.89
CA ASN A 51 -17.99 4.59 12.73
C ASN A 51 -16.66 4.53 11.96
N TYR A 52 -15.97 5.67 11.80
CA TYR A 52 -14.77 5.75 10.95
C TYR A 52 -13.44 5.40 11.62
N LEU A 53 -13.42 5.04 12.90
CA LEU A 53 -12.17 4.89 13.65
C LEU A 53 -11.24 3.84 13.03
N SER A 54 -11.76 2.68 12.66
CA SER A 54 -10.95 1.59 12.07
C SER A 54 -10.42 1.97 10.69
N ILE A 55 -11.21 2.68 9.89
CA ILE A 55 -10.77 3.16 8.57
C ILE A 55 -9.67 4.21 8.70
N GLY A 56 -9.77 5.08 9.71
CA GLY A 56 -8.72 6.06 9.99
C GLY A 56 -7.39 5.39 10.34
N ARG A 57 -7.44 4.36 11.17
CA ARG A 57 -6.25 3.57 11.53
C ARG A 57 -5.68 2.81 10.34
N MET A 58 -6.54 2.26 9.50
CA MET A 58 -6.12 1.61 8.25
C MET A 58 -5.41 2.61 7.33
N ALA A 59 -5.96 3.81 7.17
CA ALA A 59 -5.36 4.87 6.38
C ALA A 59 -3.97 5.25 6.92
N GLU A 60 -3.83 5.45 8.23
CA GLU A 60 -2.55 5.77 8.87
C GLU A 60 -1.51 4.68 8.62
N SER A 61 -1.88 3.42 8.78
CA SER A 61 -0.99 2.28 8.55
C SER A 61 -0.57 2.19 7.08
N THR A 62 -1.49 2.45 6.16
CA THR A 62 -1.21 2.45 4.72
C THR A 62 -0.24 3.57 4.35
N ILE A 63 -0.46 4.79 4.86
CA ILE A 63 0.43 5.93 4.64
C ILE A 63 1.84 5.62 5.16
N ARG A 64 1.93 5.06 6.35
CA ARG A 64 3.22 4.69 6.94
C ARG A 64 3.95 3.65 6.08
N MET A 65 3.24 2.64 5.61
CA MET A 65 3.79 1.62 4.72
C MET A 65 4.36 2.23 3.44
N VAL A 66 3.61 3.12 2.79
CA VAL A 66 4.07 3.81 1.57
C VAL A 66 5.32 4.65 1.86
N LYS A 67 5.31 5.42 2.94
CA LYS A 67 6.47 6.25 3.34
C LYS A 67 7.70 5.41 3.60
N LEU A 68 7.57 4.30 4.33
CA LEU A 68 8.69 3.39 4.61
C LEU A 68 9.26 2.79 3.33
N SER A 69 8.40 2.38 2.40
CA SER A 69 8.81 1.82 1.12
C SER A 69 9.64 2.81 0.30
N ILE A 70 9.19 4.06 0.23
CA ILE A 70 9.87 5.12 -0.51
C ILE A 70 11.19 5.50 0.18
N GLN A 71 11.18 5.66 1.49
CA GLN A 71 12.38 5.99 2.27
C GLN A 71 13.44 4.87 2.19
N ALA A 72 12.98 3.61 2.16
CA ALA A 72 13.88 2.47 1.96
C ALA A 72 14.64 2.57 0.65
N PHE A 73 13.97 3.00 -0.42
CA PHE A 73 14.62 3.24 -1.70
C PHE A 73 15.64 4.38 -1.63
N VAL A 74 15.23 5.53 -1.10
CA VAL A 74 16.07 6.72 -0.99
C VAL A 74 17.33 6.45 -0.17
N ASN A 75 17.17 5.74 0.95
CA ASN A 75 18.26 5.46 1.90
C ASN A 75 19.00 4.16 1.57
N LYS A 76 18.57 3.38 0.59
CA LYS A 76 19.09 2.04 0.27
C LYS A 76 19.13 1.15 1.50
N ASP A 77 18.03 1.16 2.26
CA ASP A 77 17.90 0.51 3.55
C ASP A 77 17.06 -0.77 3.43
N LEU A 78 17.72 -1.92 3.43
CA LEU A 78 17.08 -3.22 3.30
C LEU A 78 16.14 -3.54 4.47
N GLU A 79 16.54 -3.18 5.69
CA GLU A 79 15.72 -3.45 6.88
C GLU A 79 14.44 -2.63 6.87
N MET A 80 14.52 -1.39 6.39
CA MET A 80 13.34 -0.53 6.24
C MET A 80 12.37 -1.08 5.20
N ALA A 81 12.87 -1.66 4.10
CA ALA A 81 12.05 -2.34 3.10
C ALA A 81 11.32 -3.54 3.71
N LYS A 82 12.01 -4.34 4.51
CA LYS A 82 11.40 -5.48 5.23
C LYS A 82 10.36 -5.01 6.23
N GLU A 83 10.64 -3.95 6.97
CA GLU A 83 9.68 -3.34 7.90
C GLU A 83 8.41 -2.90 7.18
N ALA A 84 8.54 -2.25 6.03
CA ALA A 84 7.40 -1.83 5.22
C ALA A 84 6.47 -3.01 4.88
N LYS A 85 7.04 -4.15 4.51
CA LYS A 85 6.27 -5.35 4.14
C LYS A 85 5.47 -5.93 5.31
N LEU A 86 5.91 -5.74 6.55
CA LEU A 86 5.17 -6.22 7.72
C LEU A 86 3.81 -5.51 7.90
N TYR A 87 3.66 -4.32 7.36
CA TYR A 87 2.38 -3.59 7.43
C TYR A 87 1.28 -4.23 6.60
N ASP A 88 1.61 -5.09 5.63
CA ASP A 88 0.61 -5.77 4.81
C ASP A 88 -0.38 -6.57 5.66
N ASP A 89 0.12 -7.33 6.62
CA ASP A 89 -0.71 -8.11 7.55
C ASP A 89 -1.58 -7.19 8.42
N ILE A 90 -1.05 -6.06 8.86
CA ILE A 90 -1.78 -5.07 9.66
C ILE A 90 -2.95 -4.49 8.85
N ILE A 91 -2.71 -4.16 7.60
CA ILE A 91 -3.75 -3.63 6.69
C ILE A 91 -4.83 -4.68 6.45
N ASP A 92 -4.46 -5.94 6.24
CA ASP A 92 -5.41 -7.05 6.07
C ASP A 92 -6.28 -7.25 7.32
N GLU A 93 -5.69 -7.14 8.51
CA GLU A 93 -6.44 -7.21 9.78
C GLU A 93 -7.47 -6.08 9.88
N PHE A 94 -7.08 -4.85 9.54
CA PHE A 94 -8.02 -3.72 9.52
C PHE A 94 -9.15 -3.94 8.53
N PHE A 95 -8.85 -4.49 7.35
CA PHE A 95 -9.89 -4.81 6.37
C PHE A 95 -10.95 -5.75 6.96
N GLY A 96 -10.50 -6.81 7.64
CA GLY A 96 -11.38 -7.77 8.31
C GLY A 96 -12.24 -7.13 9.40
N LEU A 97 -11.65 -6.26 10.23
CA LEU A 97 -12.38 -5.54 11.28
C LEU A 97 -13.44 -4.61 10.69
N ILE A 98 -13.09 -3.85 9.66
CA ILE A 98 -14.00 -2.93 8.97
C ILE A 98 -15.17 -3.71 8.37
N LYS A 99 -14.88 -4.82 7.69
CA LYS A 99 -15.91 -5.69 7.11
C LYS A 99 -16.90 -6.16 8.16
N ASN A 100 -16.43 -6.62 9.30
CA ASN A 100 -17.28 -7.10 10.40
C ASN A 100 -18.12 -5.95 11.00
N ASP A 101 -17.52 -4.78 11.18
CA ASP A 101 -18.23 -3.60 11.67
C ASP A 101 -19.36 -3.19 10.71
N LEU A 102 -19.10 -3.23 9.40
CA LEU A 102 -20.08 -2.88 8.38
C LEU A 102 -21.25 -3.88 8.34
N ILE A 103 -20.97 -5.17 8.52
CA ILE A 103 -22.01 -6.19 8.63
C ILE A 103 -22.92 -5.89 9.84
N SER A 104 -22.34 -5.53 10.97
CA SER A 104 -23.10 -5.16 12.18
C SER A 104 -23.96 -3.92 11.96
N ILE A 105 -23.44 -2.91 11.26
CA ILE A 105 -24.16 -1.68 10.92
C ILE A 105 -25.37 -1.99 10.05
N ILE A 106 -25.23 -2.85 9.06
CA ILE A 106 -26.33 -3.26 8.16
C ILE A 106 -27.42 -3.99 8.96
N HIS A 107 -27.02 -4.86 9.90
CA HIS A 107 -27.97 -5.56 10.76
C HIS A 107 -28.78 -4.61 11.63
N GLN A 108 -28.13 -3.59 12.18
CA GLN A 108 -28.80 -2.60 13.04
C GLN A 108 -29.68 -1.64 12.26
N ASN A 109 -29.24 -1.27 11.05
CA ASN A 109 -29.95 -0.35 10.19
C ASN A 109 -29.84 -0.82 8.72
N PRO A 110 -30.85 -1.56 8.20
CA PRO A 110 -30.83 -2.03 6.82
C PRO A 110 -30.72 -0.94 5.77
N ASP A 111 -31.08 0.29 6.08
CA ASP A 111 -30.98 1.43 5.15
C ASP A 111 -29.53 1.90 4.96
N SER A 112 -28.60 1.42 5.77
CA SER A 112 -27.17 1.78 5.70
C SER A 112 -26.39 0.99 4.64
N GLY A 113 -27.05 0.17 3.82
CA GLY A 113 -26.37 -0.73 2.86
C GLY A 113 -25.48 0.00 1.87
N GLU A 114 -25.93 1.10 1.28
CA GLU A 114 -25.14 1.88 0.33
C GLU A 114 -23.89 2.47 0.99
N TYR A 115 -24.07 3.07 2.16
CA TYR A 115 -22.95 3.58 2.97
C TYR A 115 -21.92 2.48 3.26
N ALA A 116 -22.41 1.32 3.72
CA ALA A 116 -21.52 0.20 4.06
C ALA A 116 -20.71 -0.30 2.86
N ILE A 117 -21.34 -0.37 1.68
CA ILE A 117 -20.65 -0.76 0.45
C ILE A 117 -19.57 0.27 0.09
N ASP A 118 -19.87 1.55 0.17
CA ASP A 118 -18.92 2.62 -0.14
C ASP A 118 -17.71 2.58 0.80
N VAL A 119 -17.94 2.40 2.09
CA VAL A 119 -16.85 2.27 3.08
C VAL A 119 -16.02 1.01 2.82
N LEU A 120 -16.66 -0.11 2.48
CA LEU A 120 -15.95 -1.34 2.13
C LEU A 120 -15.06 -1.14 0.89
N MET A 121 -15.54 -0.42 -0.10
CA MET A 121 -14.76 -0.09 -1.29
C MET A 121 -13.57 0.81 -0.97
N ILE A 122 -13.75 1.80 -0.09
CA ILE A 122 -12.63 2.63 0.40
C ILE A 122 -11.56 1.75 1.07
N ALA A 123 -11.97 0.84 1.95
CA ALA A 123 -11.08 -0.11 2.60
C ALA A 123 -10.35 -0.98 1.56
N LYS A 124 -11.04 -1.42 0.52
CA LYS A 124 -10.44 -2.20 -0.56
C LYS A 124 -9.38 -1.41 -1.33
N TYR A 125 -9.63 -0.13 -1.58
CA TYR A 125 -8.62 0.73 -2.22
C TYR A 125 -7.39 0.94 -1.34
N PHE A 126 -7.55 1.08 -0.02
CA PHE A 126 -6.40 1.10 0.90
C PHE A 126 -5.61 -0.20 0.83
N GLU A 127 -6.28 -1.33 0.79
CA GLU A 127 -5.63 -2.64 0.66
C GLU A 127 -4.81 -2.71 -0.64
N ARG A 128 -5.34 -2.23 -1.75
CA ARG A 128 -4.62 -2.15 -3.02
C ARG A 128 -3.40 -1.23 -2.96
N ILE A 129 -3.50 -0.10 -2.26
CA ILE A 129 -2.34 0.76 -2.00
C ILE A 129 -1.27 -0.01 -1.24
N GLY A 130 -1.64 -0.78 -0.22
CA GLY A 130 -0.73 -1.64 0.52
C GLY A 130 -0.03 -2.65 -0.39
N ASP A 131 -0.76 -3.28 -1.31
CA ASP A 131 -0.18 -4.21 -2.29
C ASP A 131 0.87 -3.53 -3.17
N HIS A 132 0.60 -2.33 -3.65
CA HIS A 132 1.57 -1.57 -4.44
C HIS A 132 2.78 -1.15 -3.60
N ALA A 133 2.59 -0.80 -2.34
CA ALA A 133 3.69 -0.49 -1.42
C ALA A 133 4.56 -1.71 -1.14
N THR A 134 3.96 -2.90 -1.02
CA THR A 134 4.71 -4.18 -0.94
C THR A 134 5.57 -4.38 -2.18
N ASN A 135 5.02 -4.14 -3.37
CA ASN A 135 5.78 -4.23 -4.62
C ASN A 135 6.98 -3.27 -4.62
N ILE A 136 6.77 -2.02 -4.17
CA ILE A 136 7.87 -1.04 -4.05
C ILE A 136 8.96 -1.58 -3.13
N ALA A 137 8.59 -2.10 -1.95
CA ALA A 137 9.54 -2.66 -0.99
C ALA A 137 10.33 -3.83 -1.60
N GLU A 138 9.68 -4.71 -2.34
CA GLU A 138 10.31 -5.84 -3.03
C GLU A 138 11.28 -5.36 -4.12
N TRP A 139 10.93 -4.32 -4.88
CA TRP A 139 11.83 -3.73 -5.87
C TRP A 139 13.04 -3.06 -5.21
N VAL A 140 12.85 -2.44 -4.04
CA VAL A 140 13.97 -1.91 -3.24
C VAL A 140 14.90 -3.04 -2.83
N GLU A 141 14.37 -4.14 -2.30
CA GLU A 141 15.17 -5.31 -1.95
C GLU A 141 15.96 -5.84 -3.17
N PHE A 142 15.29 -5.97 -4.32
CA PHE A 142 15.93 -6.39 -5.55
C PHE A 142 17.05 -5.45 -5.97
N SER A 143 16.84 -4.13 -5.88
CA SER A 143 17.86 -3.14 -6.26
C SER A 143 19.11 -3.24 -5.39
N ILE A 144 18.98 -3.67 -4.14
CA ILE A 144 20.07 -3.81 -3.18
C ILE A 144 20.74 -5.19 -3.28
N THR A 145 19.95 -6.25 -3.32
CA THR A 145 20.45 -7.64 -3.20
C THR A 145 20.67 -8.33 -4.55
N GLY A 146 19.99 -7.86 -5.61
CA GLY A 146 19.95 -8.54 -6.90
C GLY A 146 19.01 -9.75 -6.93
N MET A 147 18.25 -9.99 -5.84
CA MET A 147 17.29 -11.09 -5.76
C MET A 147 15.87 -10.53 -5.58
N HIS A 148 14.96 -10.95 -6.46
CA HIS A 148 13.54 -10.62 -6.30
C HIS A 148 12.99 -11.41 -5.12
N GLY A 149 12.38 -10.74 -4.15
CA GLY A 149 11.86 -11.36 -2.94
C GLY A 149 10.74 -12.37 -3.20
N GLU A 150 10.72 -13.41 -2.42
CA GLU A 150 9.63 -14.36 -2.35
C GLU A 150 8.47 -13.81 -1.53
#